data_26b823b9a3e71f4f67eacdfa0c49b868
#
_entry.id   26b823b9a3e71f4f67eacdfa0c49b868
#
_cell.length_a   1.000
_cell.length_b   1.000
_cell.length_c   1.000
_cell.angle_alpha   90.00
_cell.angle_beta   90.00
_cell.angle_gamma   90.00
#
_symmetry.space_group_name_H-M   'P 1'
#
loop_
_entity.id
_entity.type
_entity.pdbx_description
1 polymer ?
#
loop_
_entity_poly.entity_id
_entity_poly.type
_entity_poly.pdbx_seq_one_letter_code
_entity_poly.pdbx_strand_id
1 'polypeptide(L)'
;MNAESILAKQQAFFYSEKTKPYAFRIRALEALKKAVIRHEKALLDALRKDLNKSAFDAYATEIGILLSELSFTLKHLKRWMKPERAKTPLTHAGSKSMIILELYGTALIISPWNFPLQLSLVPLVGAVAAGNCAVIKPSEYTPHTSKALKKLVEEIFPEDFIAVIEGGVETSQALLELPFEPFGGVGASGMGAYHGKESFNAFSHRKSVLRQTTVFDIPFRYPNMKNGLTKIKRFLK
;
A
#
# COMPACT_ATOMS: atom_id res chain seq x y z
N MET A 1 14.71 -2.56 20.04
CA MET A 1 13.26 -2.52 19.73
C MET A 1 12.93 -3.86 19.10
N ASN A 2 11.93 -4.60 19.61
CA ASN A 2 11.62 -5.94 19.10
C ASN A 2 10.67 -5.82 17.88
N ALA A 3 11.12 -6.23 16.70
CA ALA A 3 10.36 -6.16 15.44
C ALA A 3 9.04 -6.97 15.53
N GLU A 4 9.05 -8.12 16.21
CA GLU A 4 7.85 -8.94 16.46
C GLU A 4 6.78 -8.18 17.24
N SER A 5 7.20 -7.42 18.27
CA SER A 5 6.28 -6.60 19.07
C SER A 5 5.63 -5.50 18.24
N ILE A 6 6.42 -4.84 17.37
CA ILE A 6 5.90 -3.83 16.44
C ILE A 6 4.90 -4.45 15.48
N LEU A 7 5.24 -5.58 14.86
CA LEU A 7 4.35 -6.29 13.95
C LEU A 7 3.04 -6.68 14.62
N ALA A 8 3.09 -7.22 15.84
CA ALA A 8 1.90 -7.59 16.60
C ALA A 8 0.99 -6.38 16.88
N LYS A 9 1.57 -5.21 17.28
CA LYS A 9 0.82 -3.96 17.47
C LYS A 9 0.17 -3.50 16.16
N GLN A 10 0.91 -3.54 15.05
CA GLN A 10 0.41 -3.12 13.74
C GLN A 10 -0.70 -4.06 13.22
N GLN A 11 -0.58 -5.36 13.43
CA GLN A 11 -1.65 -6.32 13.12
C GLN A 11 -2.91 -6.02 13.95
N ALA A 12 -2.77 -5.79 15.25
CA ALA A 12 -3.92 -5.43 16.10
C ALA A 12 -4.57 -4.11 15.63
N PHE A 13 -3.77 -3.10 15.28
CA PHE A 13 -4.27 -1.84 14.75
C PHE A 13 -4.98 -2.04 13.40
N PHE A 14 -4.42 -2.84 12.50
CA PHE A 14 -5.02 -3.17 11.21
C PHE A 14 -6.36 -3.89 11.38
N TYR A 15 -6.43 -4.93 12.23
CA TYR A 15 -7.67 -5.67 12.51
C TYR A 15 -8.74 -4.83 13.21
N SER A 16 -8.38 -3.68 13.82
CA SER A 16 -9.36 -2.72 14.33
C SER A 16 -10.12 -1.95 13.22
N GLU A 17 -9.75 -2.17 11.95
CA GLU A 17 -10.34 -1.58 10.74
C GLU A 17 -10.21 -0.04 10.63
N LYS A 18 -9.49 0.61 11.54
CA LYS A 18 -9.32 2.07 11.57
C LYS A 18 -8.68 2.63 10.30
N THR A 19 -7.86 1.84 9.59
CA THR A 19 -7.20 2.24 8.35
C THR A 19 -8.09 2.16 7.11
N LYS A 20 -9.21 1.43 7.16
CA LYS A 20 -10.11 1.20 6.02
C LYS A 20 -10.79 2.46 5.48
N PRO A 21 -11.31 3.40 6.31
CA PRO A 21 -12.04 4.55 5.81
C PRO A 21 -11.17 5.50 4.97
N TYR A 22 -11.74 6.00 3.86
CA TYR A 22 -11.12 7.03 3.01
C TYR A 22 -10.60 8.22 3.82
N ALA A 23 -11.41 8.71 4.78
CA ALA A 23 -11.05 9.86 5.60
C ALA A 23 -9.79 9.64 6.45
N PHE A 24 -9.53 8.42 6.94
CA PHE A 24 -8.31 8.09 7.65
C PHE A 24 -7.10 8.20 6.73
N ARG A 25 -7.16 7.55 5.55
CA ARG A 25 -6.06 7.51 4.58
C ARG A 25 -5.69 8.90 4.07
N ILE A 26 -6.69 9.73 3.76
CA ILE A 26 -6.46 11.11 3.32
C ILE A 26 -5.77 11.92 4.42
N ARG A 27 -6.24 11.86 5.67
CA ARG A 27 -5.59 12.59 6.78
C ARG A 27 -4.15 12.15 6.98
N ALA A 28 -3.87 10.85 6.87
CA ALA A 28 -2.50 10.31 7.01
C ALA A 28 -1.58 10.81 5.89
N LEU A 29 -2.04 10.78 4.62
CA LEU A 29 -1.28 11.29 3.48
C LEU A 29 -1.08 12.81 3.54
N GLU A 30 -2.08 13.57 3.98
CA GLU A 30 -1.95 15.02 4.19
C GLU A 30 -0.97 15.34 5.32
N ALA A 31 -0.99 14.59 6.42
CA ALA A 31 -0.04 14.73 7.51
C ALA A 31 1.40 14.47 7.02
N LEU A 32 1.61 13.41 6.25
CA LEU A 32 2.91 13.11 5.65
C LEU A 32 3.38 14.24 4.73
N LYS A 33 2.51 14.73 3.84
CA LYS A 33 2.84 15.84 2.93
C LYS A 33 3.26 17.10 3.69
N LYS A 34 2.50 17.47 4.71
CA LYS A 34 2.79 18.64 5.56
C LYS A 34 4.11 18.47 6.32
N ALA A 35 4.39 17.26 6.85
CA ALA A 35 5.62 16.97 7.55
C ALA A 35 6.85 17.05 6.61
N VAL A 36 6.77 16.49 5.41
CA VAL A 36 7.86 16.59 4.41
C VAL A 36 8.19 18.04 4.10
N ILE A 37 7.17 18.89 3.87
CA ILE A 37 7.37 20.32 3.62
C ILE A 37 7.99 21.04 4.83
N ARG A 38 7.51 20.75 6.04
CA ARG A 38 8.02 21.33 7.29
C ARG A 38 9.48 20.96 7.56
N HIS A 39 9.86 19.72 7.27
CA HIS A 39 11.20 19.18 7.52
C HIS A 39 12.13 19.30 6.30
N GLU A 40 11.73 19.95 5.21
CA GLU A 40 12.50 20.03 3.96
C GLU A 40 13.98 20.37 4.18
N LYS A 41 14.28 21.44 4.94
CA LYS A 41 15.65 21.83 5.22
C LYS A 41 16.45 20.73 5.92
N ALA A 42 15.87 20.09 6.93
CA ALA A 42 16.55 19.01 7.65
C ALA A 42 16.80 17.77 6.77
N LEU A 43 15.87 17.47 5.87
CA LEU A 43 16.01 16.39 4.90
C LEU A 43 17.10 16.71 3.85
N LEU A 44 17.14 17.93 3.33
CA LEU A 44 18.20 18.39 2.40
C LEU A 44 19.58 18.33 3.07
N ASP A 45 19.69 18.79 4.31
CA ASP A 45 20.94 18.75 5.10
C ASP A 45 21.40 17.30 5.35
N ALA A 46 20.47 16.39 5.62
CA ALA A 46 20.76 14.97 5.82
C ALA A 46 21.28 14.30 4.51
N LEU A 47 20.59 14.52 3.40
CA LEU A 47 20.99 14.00 2.09
C LEU A 47 22.36 14.55 1.63
N ARG A 48 22.67 15.81 1.96
CA ARG A 48 23.98 16.38 1.72
C ARG A 48 25.06 15.69 2.55
N LYS A 49 24.80 15.40 3.82
CA LYS A 49 25.77 14.73 4.72
C LYS A 49 26.06 13.30 4.28
N ASP A 50 25.03 12.55 3.87
CA ASP A 50 25.19 11.14 3.52
C ASP A 50 25.71 10.93 2.10
N LEU A 51 25.23 11.72 1.13
CA LEU A 51 25.43 11.48 -0.30
C LEU A 51 26.09 12.67 -1.04
N ASN A 52 26.44 13.73 -0.32
CA ASN A 52 26.98 14.97 -0.90
C ASN A 52 26.10 15.56 -2.01
N LYS A 53 24.77 15.28 -1.98
CA LYS A 53 23.83 15.86 -2.95
C LYS A 53 23.70 17.37 -2.74
N SER A 54 23.69 18.13 -3.85
CA SER A 54 23.31 19.54 -3.80
C SER A 54 21.84 19.67 -3.36
N ALA A 55 21.44 20.84 -2.85
CA ALA A 55 20.04 21.08 -2.49
C ALA A 55 19.12 20.91 -3.71
N PHE A 56 19.58 21.31 -4.90
CA PHE A 56 18.84 21.13 -6.15
C PHE A 56 18.65 19.65 -6.48
N ASP A 57 19.73 18.85 -6.46
CA ASP A 57 19.65 17.42 -6.78
C ASP A 57 18.80 16.65 -5.77
N ALA A 58 19.00 16.92 -4.47
CA ALA A 58 18.24 16.29 -3.39
C ALA A 58 16.74 16.62 -3.51
N TYR A 59 16.40 17.87 -3.83
CA TYR A 59 15.01 18.25 -4.05
C TYR A 59 14.44 17.61 -5.32
N ALA A 60 15.13 17.75 -6.46
CA ALA A 60 14.64 17.30 -7.75
C ALA A 60 14.48 15.78 -7.83
N THR A 61 15.39 15.02 -7.19
CA THR A 61 15.41 13.55 -7.31
C THR A 61 14.72 12.83 -6.15
N GLU A 62 14.46 13.49 -5.02
CA GLU A 62 13.86 12.83 -3.85
C GLU A 62 12.62 13.58 -3.31
N ILE A 63 12.79 14.78 -2.77
CA ILE A 63 11.68 15.50 -2.10
C ILE A 63 10.58 15.88 -3.09
N GLY A 64 10.94 16.43 -4.25
CA GLY A 64 9.99 16.85 -5.29
C GLY A 64 9.20 15.69 -5.87
N ILE A 65 9.86 14.54 -6.09
CA ILE A 65 9.19 13.32 -6.55
C ILE A 65 8.18 12.84 -5.50
N LEU A 66 8.57 12.80 -4.23
CA LEU A 66 7.68 12.41 -3.13
C LEU A 66 6.47 13.34 -3.01
N LEU A 67 6.67 14.66 -3.06
CA LEU A 67 5.58 15.64 -3.00
C LEU A 67 4.63 15.54 -4.20
N SER A 68 5.17 15.23 -5.38
CA SER A 68 4.39 14.97 -6.59
C SER A 68 3.52 13.72 -6.44
N GLU A 69 4.11 12.62 -5.95
CA GLU A 69 3.41 11.36 -5.69
C GLU A 69 2.30 11.52 -4.65
N LEU A 70 2.58 12.22 -3.54
CA LEU A 70 1.59 12.56 -2.52
C LEU A 70 0.42 13.36 -3.10
N SER A 71 0.72 14.38 -3.92
CA SER A 71 -0.29 15.23 -4.54
C SER A 71 -1.16 14.45 -5.51
N PHE A 72 -0.54 13.59 -6.32
CA PHE A 72 -1.22 12.73 -7.28
C PHE A 72 -2.13 11.72 -6.56
N THR A 73 -1.62 11.06 -5.53
CA THR A 73 -2.37 10.08 -4.75
C THR A 73 -3.56 10.71 -4.04
N LEU A 74 -3.38 11.85 -3.36
CA LEU A 74 -4.46 12.60 -2.70
C LEU A 74 -5.59 12.95 -3.68
N LYS A 75 -5.26 13.35 -4.91
CA LYS A 75 -6.23 13.70 -5.95
C LYS A 75 -7.03 12.49 -6.45
N HIS A 76 -6.43 11.30 -6.49
CA HIS A 76 -7.01 10.16 -7.19
C HIS A 76 -7.53 9.05 -6.25
N LEU A 77 -7.12 9.02 -4.97
CA LEU A 77 -7.42 7.95 -4.02
C LEU A 77 -8.92 7.60 -3.94
N LYS A 78 -9.79 8.60 -3.87
CA LYS A 78 -11.25 8.38 -3.83
C LYS A 78 -11.76 7.55 -5.01
N ARG A 79 -11.17 7.73 -6.19
CA ARG A 79 -11.51 6.96 -7.38
C ARG A 79 -10.94 5.55 -7.32
N TRP A 80 -9.70 5.39 -6.87
CA TRP A 80 -9.05 4.09 -6.80
C TRP A 80 -9.72 3.13 -5.80
N MET A 81 -10.27 3.65 -4.72
CA MET A 81 -11.00 2.87 -3.71
C MET A 81 -12.38 2.38 -4.17
N LYS A 82 -12.89 2.84 -5.32
CA LYS A 82 -14.18 2.38 -5.83
C LYS A 82 -14.08 0.97 -6.40
N PRO A 83 -15.08 0.09 -6.15
CA PRO A 83 -15.16 -1.19 -6.81
C PRO A 83 -15.15 -1.04 -8.34
N GLU A 84 -14.35 -1.86 -9.02
CA GLU A 84 -14.31 -1.92 -10.49
C GLU A 84 -15.42 -2.87 -10.98
N ARG A 85 -16.22 -2.44 -11.94
CA ARG A 85 -17.25 -3.33 -12.55
C ARG A 85 -16.56 -4.40 -13.37
N ALA A 86 -17.02 -5.65 -13.23
CA ALA A 86 -16.61 -6.79 -14.04
C ALA A 86 -17.79 -7.32 -14.85
N LYS A 87 -17.51 -8.03 -15.96
CA LYS A 87 -18.55 -8.68 -16.74
C LYS A 87 -19.22 -9.78 -15.92
N THR A 88 -20.56 -9.75 -15.86
CA THR A 88 -21.34 -10.80 -15.20
C THR A 88 -21.69 -11.88 -16.22
N PRO A 89 -21.37 -13.16 -15.96
CA PRO A 89 -21.78 -14.24 -16.86
C PRO A 89 -23.29 -14.32 -17.01
N LEU A 90 -23.77 -14.77 -18.17
CA LEU A 90 -25.21 -14.91 -18.43
C LEU A 90 -25.91 -15.86 -17.46
N THR A 91 -25.19 -16.86 -16.94
CA THR A 91 -25.67 -17.77 -15.87
C THR A 91 -26.03 -17.04 -14.58
N HIS A 92 -25.59 -15.79 -14.42
CA HIS A 92 -25.85 -14.94 -13.26
C HIS A 92 -26.59 -13.66 -13.68
N ALA A 93 -27.44 -13.72 -14.72
CA ALA A 93 -28.24 -12.59 -15.16
C ALA A 93 -29.02 -11.98 -13.97
N GLY A 94 -29.06 -10.63 -13.89
CA GLY A 94 -29.62 -9.91 -12.74
C GLY A 94 -28.66 -9.69 -11.58
N SER A 95 -27.46 -10.31 -11.57
CA SER A 95 -26.42 -10.08 -10.59
C SER A 95 -25.46 -8.98 -11.06
N LYS A 96 -24.64 -8.48 -10.14
CA LYS A 96 -23.56 -7.50 -10.42
C LYS A 96 -22.23 -8.10 -9.99
N SER A 97 -21.30 -8.20 -10.95
CA SER A 97 -19.91 -8.62 -10.67
C SER A 97 -19.03 -7.39 -10.49
N MET A 98 -18.15 -7.42 -9.52
CA MET A 98 -17.20 -6.35 -9.24
C MET A 98 -15.88 -6.91 -8.69
N ILE A 99 -14.83 -6.14 -8.85
CA ILE A 99 -13.54 -6.36 -8.20
C ILE A 99 -13.41 -5.31 -7.10
N ILE A 100 -13.16 -5.78 -5.89
CA ILE A 100 -12.88 -4.93 -4.73
C ILE A 100 -11.41 -5.08 -4.38
N LEU A 101 -10.76 -3.97 -4.07
CA LEU A 101 -9.39 -3.95 -3.58
C LEU A 101 -9.41 -4.08 -2.06
N GLU A 102 -8.93 -5.19 -1.54
CA GLU A 102 -8.76 -5.44 -0.10
C GLU A 102 -7.33 -5.13 0.32
N LEU A 103 -7.16 -4.73 1.57
CA LEU A 103 -5.89 -4.42 2.18
C LEU A 103 -5.14 -5.71 2.52
N TYR A 104 -3.82 -5.70 2.38
CA TYR A 104 -3.00 -6.85 2.78
C TYR A 104 -2.80 -6.93 4.30
N GLY A 105 -2.48 -5.82 4.96
CA GLY A 105 -2.19 -5.84 6.40
C GLY A 105 -1.04 -4.90 6.79
N THR A 106 0.14 -5.45 7.03
CA THR A 106 1.35 -4.70 7.35
C THR A 106 2.41 -4.90 6.27
N ALA A 107 2.80 -3.83 5.62
CA ALA A 107 3.83 -3.83 4.58
C ALA A 107 5.23 -3.65 5.19
N LEU A 108 6.22 -4.36 4.64
CA LEU A 108 7.64 -4.11 4.93
C LEU A 108 8.29 -3.38 3.75
N ILE A 109 8.91 -2.24 4.03
CA ILE A 109 9.62 -1.39 3.05
C ILE A 109 11.10 -1.37 3.42
N ILE A 110 11.94 -2.11 2.71
CA ILE A 110 13.38 -2.07 2.85
C ILE A 110 13.94 -1.18 1.74
N SER A 111 14.56 -0.06 2.10
CA SER A 111 15.03 0.92 1.12
C SER A 111 16.54 0.97 1.00
N PRO A 112 17.06 1.15 -0.24
CA PRO A 112 18.49 1.25 -0.50
C PRO A 112 19.03 2.65 -0.17
N TRP A 113 20.35 2.80 -0.30
CA TRP A 113 21.08 4.02 0.04
C TRP A 113 21.11 5.10 -1.05
N ASN A 114 20.89 4.76 -2.30
CA ASN A 114 21.10 5.68 -3.44
C ASN A 114 20.06 6.79 -3.59
N PHE A 115 18.79 6.51 -3.20
CA PHE A 115 17.70 7.48 -3.07
C PHE A 115 16.92 7.19 -1.78
N PRO A 116 17.57 7.39 -0.61
CA PRO A 116 17.10 6.82 0.66
C PRO A 116 15.77 7.40 1.11
N LEU A 117 15.49 8.67 0.86
CA LEU A 117 14.25 9.31 1.24
C LEU A 117 13.10 8.91 0.29
N GLN A 118 13.34 9.01 -1.02
CA GLN A 118 12.34 8.69 -2.03
C GLN A 118 11.92 7.22 -1.95
N LEU A 119 12.90 6.30 -1.93
CA LEU A 119 12.64 4.85 -1.96
C LEU A 119 12.13 4.31 -0.61
N SER A 120 12.16 5.11 0.45
CA SER A 120 11.46 4.82 1.71
C SER A 120 10.02 5.32 1.71
N LEU A 121 9.81 6.59 1.32
CA LEU A 121 8.54 7.27 1.54
C LEU A 121 7.55 7.15 0.37
N VAL A 122 8.01 6.96 -0.87
CA VAL A 122 7.07 6.78 -2.01
C VAL A 122 6.35 5.43 -1.92
N PRO A 123 6.99 4.28 -1.58
CA PRO A 123 6.26 3.06 -1.27
C PRO A 123 5.32 3.22 -0.07
N LEU A 124 5.71 3.97 0.95
CA LEU A 124 4.84 4.27 2.09
C LEU A 124 3.56 5.00 1.65
N VAL A 125 3.65 5.95 0.70
CA VAL A 125 2.45 6.61 0.14
C VAL A 125 1.49 5.58 -0.44
N GLY A 126 1.99 4.59 -1.19
CA GLY A 126 1.19 3.48 -1.74
C GLY A 126 0.56 2.62 -0.65
N ALA A 127 1.34 2.22 0.37
CA ALA A 127 0.86 1.40 1.48
C ALA A 127 -0.25 2.09 2.28
N VAL A 128 -0.05 3.38 2.65
CA VAL A 128 -1.05 4.19 3.36
C VAL A 128 -2.28 4.44 2.49
N ALA A 129 -2.11 4.70 1.20
CA ALA A 129 -3.23 4.86 0.26
C ALA A 129 -4.06 3.58 0.16
N ALA A 130 -3.43 2.41 0.13
CA ALA A 130 -4.11 1.13 0.17
C ALA A 130 -4.75 0.82 1.54
N GLY A 131 -4.33 1.50 2.62
CA GLY A 131 -4.86 1.36 3.98
C GLY A 131 -4.11 0.33 4.82
N ASN A 132 -2.87 0.01 4.47
CA ASN A 132 -2.00 -0.88 5.25
C ASN A 132 -1.26 -0.12 6.35
N CYS A 133 -0.86 -0.83 7.39
CA CYS A 133 0.23 -0.43 8.27
C CYS A 133 1.58 -0.65 7.56
N ALA A 134 2.66 -0.04 8.03
CA ALA A 134 3.96 -0.27 7.42
C ALA A 134 5.12 -0.19 8.43
N VAL A 135 6.13 -1.03 8.17
CA VAL A 135 7.46 -0.92 8.77
C VAL A 135 8.44 -0.48 7.67
N ILE A 136 9.20 0.57 7.93
CA ILE A 136 10.25 1.07 7.05
C ILE A 136 11.60 0.69 7.67
N LYS A 137 12.44 -0.01 6.90
CA LYS A 137 13.84 -0.25 7.22
C LYS A 137 14.71 0.56 6.26
N PRO A 138 15.15 1.79 6.63
CA PRO A 138 16.05 2.58 5.80
C PRO A 138 17.45 1.97 5.78
N SER A 139 18.26 2.37 4.79
CA SER A 139 19.63 1.88 4.66
C SER A 139 20.54 2.39 5.78
N GLU A 140 21.36 1.51 6.33
CA GLU A 140 22.42 1.83 7.29
C GLU A 140 23.55 2.68 6.69
N TYR A 141 23.67 2.71 5.36
CA TYR A 141 24.67 3.51 4.66
C TYR A 141 24.29 5.00 4.53
N THR A 142 23.09 5.38 4.96
CA THR A 142 22.61 6.77 4.98
C THR A 142 22.08 7.15 6.36
N PRO A 143 22.94 7.17 7.39
CA PRO A 143 22.49 7.28 8.78
C PRO A 143 21.87 8.64 9.12
N HIS A 144 22.28 9.74 8.49
CA HIS A 144 21.67 11.05 8.73
C HIS A 144 20.26 11.13 8.13
N THR A 145 20.08 10.59 6.92
CA THR A 145 18.77 10.52 6.25
C THR A 145 17.84 9.59 7.01
N SER A 146 18.33 8.44 7.46
CA SER A 146 17.56 7.47 8.27
C SER A 146 17.03 8.09 9.56
N LYS A 147 17.88 8.81 10.30
CA LYS A 147 17.48 9.54 11.52
C LYS A 147 16.46 10.64 11.23
N ALA A 148 16.65 11.42 10.16
CA ALA A 148 15.74 12.49 9.78
C ALA A 148 14.37 11.92 9.36
N LEU A 149 14.35 10.82 8.60
CA LEU A 149 13.16 10.09 8.21
C LEU A 149 12.42 9.53 9.43
N LYS A 150 13.16 8.87 10.35
CA LYS A 150 12.58 8.32 11.58
C LYS A 150 11.92 9.40 12.41
N LYS A 151 12.62 10.52 12.67
CA LYS A 151 12.06 11.66 13.40
C LYS A 151 10.78 12.19 12.76
N LEU A 152 10.77 12.34 11.43
CA LEU A 152 9.60 12.81 10.69
C LEU A 152 8.42 11.86 10.85
N VAL A 153 8.65 10.55 10.72
CA VAL A 153 7.59 9.53 10.80
C VAL A 153 7.02 9.45 12.22
N GLU A 154 7.87 9.38 13.23
CA GLU A 154 7.47 9.28 14.64
C GLU A 154 6.73 10.54 15.15
N GLU A 155 6.94 11.70 14.52
CA GLU A 155 6.22 12.94 14.86
C GLU A 155 4.75 12.89 14.43
N ILE A 156 4.43 12.18 13.34
CA ILE A 156 3.10 12.25 12.70
C ILE A 156 2.31 10.95 12.78
N PHE A 157 2.97 9.82 13.03
CA PHE A 157 2.34 8.51 13.09
C PHE A 157 2.70 7.76 14.36
N PRO A 158 1.74 7.11 15.00
CA PRO A 158 2.01 6.17 16.07
C PRO A 158 2.67 4.89 15.53
N GLU A 159 3.48 4.23 16.33
CA GLU A 159 4.26 3.04 15.97
C GLU A 159 3.38 1.86 15.53
N ASP A 160 2.17 1.75 16.07
CA ASP A 160 1.19 0.73 15.71
C ASP A 160 0.56 0.94 14.32
N PHE A 161 0.82 2.11 13.70
CA PHE A 161 0.44 2.38 12.31
C PHE A 161 1.64 2.38 11.37
N ILE A 162 2.64 3.26 11.61
CA ILE A 162 3.87 3.33 10.81
C ILE A 162 5.07 3.36 11.74
N ALA A 163 6.01 2.43 11.56
CA ALA A 163 7.24 2.34 12.33
C ALA A 163 8.49 2.46 11.43
N VAL A 164 9.58 2.98 11.99
CA VAL A 164 10.90 3.00 11.34
C VAL A 164 11.89 2.22 12.20
N ILE A 165 12.46 1.16 11.63
CA ILE A 165 13.45 0.31 12.30
C ILE A 165 14.80 0.52 11.62
N GLU A 166 15.72 1.17 12.33
CA GLU A 166 17.10 1.33 11.88
C GLU A 166 17.90 0.06 12.20
N GLY A 167 18.89 -0.25 11.37
CA GLY A 167 19.80 -1.39 11.57
C GLY A 167 20.46 -1.82 10.27
N GLY A 168 21.40 -2.76 10.38
CA GLY A 168 22.14 -3.33 9.26
C GLY A 168 21.46 -4.55 8.61
N VAL A 169 22.32 -5.39 8.01
CA VAL A 169 21.91 -6.62 7.29
C VAL A 169 21.16 -7.58 8.23
N GLU A 170 21.63 -7.76 9.45
CA GLU A 170 21.02 -8.65 10.44
C GLU A 170 19.57 -8.21 10.76
N THR A 171 19.35 -6.91 10.90
CA THR A 171 18.00 -6.37 11.09
C THR A 171 17.10 -6.61 9.87
N SER A 172 17.65 -6.48 8.65
CA SER A 172 16.92 -6.78 7.42
C SER A 172 16.54 -8.26 7.35
N GLN A 173 17.46 -9.17 7.68
CA GLN A 173 17.19 -10.61 7.72
C GLN A 173 16.11 -10.95 8.73
N ALA A 174 16.22 -10.45 9.97
CA ALA A 174 15.23 -10.68 11.00
C ALA A 174 13.82 -10.16 10.60
N LEU A 175 13.74 -9.03 9.89
CA LEU A 175 12.47 -8.51 9.39
C LEU A 175 11.89 -9.37 8.25
N LEU A 176 12.72 -9.94 7.38
CA LEU A 176 12.28 -10.80 6.28
C LEU A 176 11.77 -12.17 6.74
N GLU A 177 12.14 -12.62 7.94
CA GLU A 177 11.61 -13.85 8.57
C GLU A 177 10.21 -13.65 9.15
N LEU A 178 9.76 -12.40 9.35
CA LEU A 178 8.44 -12.10 9.88
C LEU A 178 7.38 -12.08 8.76
N PRO A 179 6.11 -12.37 9.05
CA PRO A 179 5.03 -12.44 8.08
C PRO A 179 4.54 -11.03 7.66
N PHE A 180 5.41 -10.28 7.00
CA PHE A 180 5.07 -9.04 6.32
C PHE A 180 4.61 -9.31 4.88
N GLU A 181 3.81 -8.41 4.33
CA GLU A 181 3.52 -8.38 2.89
C GLU A 181 4.69 -7.72 2.14
N PRO A 182 5.42 -8.46 1.27
CA PRO A 182 6.57 -7.93 0.54
C PRO A 182 6.12 -6.95 -0.56
N PHE A 183 6.92 -5.90 -0.77
CA PHE A 183 6.68 -4.90 -1.81
C PHE A 183 7.88 -4.77 -2.75
N GLY A 184 7.58 -4.74 -4.06
CA GLY A 184 8.44 -4.19 -5.10
C GLY A 184 9.20 -5.20 -5.95
N GLY A 185 9.53 -4.78 -7.16
CA GLY A 185 10.41 -5.45 -8.10
C GLY A 185 9.75 -6.38 -9.12
N VAL A 186 10.57 -6.95 -10.02
CA VAL A 186 10.18 -7.95 -11.03
C VAL A 186 11.19 -9.08 -11.00
N GLY A 187 10.74 -10.35 -11.00
CA GLY A 187 11.62 -11.51 -10.96
C GLY A 187 12.49 -11.57 -9.70
N ALA A 188 13.79 -11.67 -9.85
CA ALA A 188 14.74 -11.78 -8.73
C ALA A 188 14.81 -10.51 -7.83
N SER A 189 14.31 -9.37 -8.29
CA SER A 189 14.23 -8.12 -7.51
C SER A 189 12.92 -7.93 -6.74
N GLY A 190 11.99 -8.88 -6.80
CA GLY A 190 10.71 -8.86 -6.11
C GLY A 190 9.51 -8.90 -7.05
N MET A 191 8.31 -8.62 -6.51
CA MET A 191 7.05 -8.61 -7.26
C MET A 191 6.32 -7.29 -7.04
N GLY A 192 5.83 -6.67 -8.12
CA GLY A 192 4.96 -5.49 -8.05
C GLY A 192 5.40 -4.34 -8.96
N ALA A 193 4.49 -3.41 -9.16
CA ALA A 193 4.69 -2.19 -9.92
C ALA A 193 4.65 -0.96 -9.00
N TYR A 194 5.21 0.15 -9.45
CA TYR A 194 5.57 1.28 -8.62
C TYR A 194 5.10 2.60 -9.27
N HIS A 195 4.74 3.58 -8.45
CA HIS A 195 4.15 4.88 -8.73
C HIS A 195 2.64 4.92 -9.01
N GLY A 196 1.98 5.89 -8.41
CA GLY A 196 0.58 6.23 -8.60
C GLY A 196 -0.37 5.08 -8.30
N LYS A 197 -1.27 4.80 -9.23
CA LYS A 197 -2.26 3.73 -9.08
C LYS A 197 -1.60 2.35 -8.94
N GLU A 198 -0.45 2.12 -9.55
CA GLU A 198 0.23 0.83 -9.47
C GLU A 198 0.80 0.56 -8.08
N SER A 199 1.33 1.56 -7.38
CA SER A 199 1.67 1.43 -5.95
C SER A 199 0.44 1.09 -5.11
N PHE A 200 -0.69 1.76 -5.32
CA PHE A 200 -1.94 1.44 -4.64
C PHE A 200 -2.40 0.00 -4.94
N ASN A 201 -2.32 -0.44 -6.19
CA ASN A 201 -2.69 -1.81 -6.59
C ASN A 201 -1.74 -2.85 -5.99
N ALA A 202 -0.41 -2.58 -5.98
CA ALA A 202 0.60 -3.47 -5.43
C ALA A 202 0.39 -3.76 -3.93
N PHE A 203 -0.14 -2.78 -3.19
CA PHE A 203 -0.50 -2.91 -1.77
C PHE A 203 -1.96 -3.33 -1.53
N SER A 204 -2.67 -3.81 -2.57
CA SER A 204 -4.08 -4.19 -2.49
C SER A 204 -4.34 -5.54 -3.14
N HIS A 205 -5.07 -6.41 -2.44
CA HIS A 205 -5.54 -7.69 -2.97
C HIS A 205 -6.80 -7.49 -3.81
N ARG A 206 -6.82 -8.05 -5.04
CA ARG A 206 -7.98 -7.98 -5.95
C ARG A 206 -8.95 -9.12 -5.65
N LYS A 207 -10.07 -8.82 -5.01
CA LYS A 207 -11.12 -9.78 -4.67
C LYS A 207 -12.29 -9.68 -5.63
N SER A 208 -12.65 -10.78 -6.28
CA SER A 208 -13.86 -10.88 -7.09
C SER A 208 -15.09 -11.05 -6.22
N VAL A 209 -16.10 -10.22 -6.44
CA VAL A 209 -17.38 -10.23 -5.70
C VAL A 209 -18.54 -10.33 -6.69
N LEU A 210 -19.41 -11.31 -6.48
CA LEU A 210 -20.69 -11.44 -7.17
C LEU A 210 -21.83 -11.07 -6.20
N ARG A 211 -22.51 -9.95 -6.46
CA ARG A 211 -23.71 -9.55 -5.72
C ARG A 211 -24.95 -10.03 -6.48
N GLN A 212 -25.58 -11.09 -6.00
CA GLN A 212 -26.80 -11.63 -6.58
C GLN A 212 -28.02 -10.85 -6.11
N THR A 213 -29.00 -10.63 -7.04
CA THR A 213 -30.32 -10.12 -6.65
C THR A 213 -31.13 -11.19 -5.97
N THR A 214 -31.94 -10.81 -4.99
CA THR A 214 -32.91 -11.68 -4.32
C THR A 214 -34.34 -11.48 -4.86
N VAL A 215 -34.53 -10.54 -5.81
CA VAL A 215 -35.84 -10.20 -6.38
C VAL A 215 -36.34 -11.28 -7.33
N PHE A 216 -35.43 -11.92 -8.07
CA PHE A 216 -35.73 -13.09 -8.91
C PHE A 216 -34.51 -13.99 -8.97
N ASP A 217 -34.76 -15.28 -9.22
CA ASP A 217 -33.70 -16.27 -9.48
C ASP A 217 -34.00 -17.02 -10.79
N ILE A 218 -32.93 -17.56 -11.38
CA ILE A 218 -33.06 -18.29 -12.64
C ILE A 218 -33.29 -19.76 -12.34
N PRO A 219 -34.52 -20.31 -12.56
CA PRO A 219 -34.89 -21.65 -12.08
C PRO A 219 -34.00 -22.78 -12.61
N PHE A 220 -33.43 -22.66 -13.80
CA PHE A 220 -32.59 -23.71 -14.40
C PHE A 220 -31.18 -23.84 -13.79
N ARG A 221 -30.86 -23.04 -12.79
CA ARG A 221 -29.67 -23.19 -11.96
C ARG A 221 -29.75 -24.38 -11.01
N TYR A 222 -30.94 -24.84 -10.72
CA TYR A 222 -31.16 -25.89 -9.73
C TYR A 222 -31.35 -27.26 -10.37
N PRO A 223 -30.70 -28.32 -9.89
CA PRO A 223 -30.72 -29.66 -10.49
C PRO A 223 -32.10 -30.28 -10.59
N ASN A 224 -33.07 -29.87 -9.74
CA ASN A 224 -34.41 -30.42 -9.65
C ASN A 224 -35.39 -29.84 -10.69
N MET A 225 -34.95 -29.04 -11.63
CA MET A 225 -35.82 -28.47 -12.65
C MET A 225 -36.13 -29.47 -13.75
N LYS A 226 -37.43 -29.68 -14.08
CA LYS A 226 -37.84 -30.43 -15.24
C LYS A 226 -37.19 -29.91 -16.54
N ASN A 227 -36.48 -30.79 -17.27
CA ASN A 227 -35.69 -30.44 -18.46
C ASN A 227 -34.53 -29.45 -18.22
N GLY A 228 -34.02 -29.37 -16.97
CA GLY A 228 -32.92 -28.46 -16.57
C GLY A 228 -31.67 -28.67 -17.42
N LEU A 229 -31.28 -29.93 -17.69
CA LEU A 229 -30.09 -30.27 -18.46
C LEU A 229 -30.17 -29.74 -19.92
N THR A 230 -31.31 -29.89 -20.56
CA THR A 230 -31.52 -29.41 -21.96
C THR A 230 -31.49 -27.87 -22.02
N LYS A 231 -32.10 -27.21 -21.04
CA LYS A 231 -32.08 -25.75 -20.93
C LYS A 231 -30.70 -25.21 -20.69
N ILE A 232 -29.95 -25.80 -19.74
CA ILE A 232 -28.58 -25.33 -19.38
C ILE A 232 -27.61 -25.55 -20.55
N LYS A 233 -27.71 -26.69 -21.28
CA LYS A 233 -26.90 -26.93 -22.47
C LYS A 233 -27.17 -25.93 -23.60
N ARG A 234 -28.41 -25.47 -23.76
CA ARG A 234 -28.77 -24.43 -24.73
C ARG A 234 -28.29 -23.04 -24.31
N PHE A 235 -28.20 -22.81 -23.02
CA PHE A 235 -27.81 -21.50 -22.46
C PHE A 235 -26.29 -21.32 -22.39
N LEU A 236 -25.52 -22.42 -22.26
CA LEU A 236 -24.07 -22.41 -22.17
C LEU A 236 -23.36 -22.61 -23.52
N LYS A 237 -24.09 -22.77 -24.63
CA LYS A 237 -23.56 -22.71 -26.01
C LYS A 237 -23.51 -21.25 -26.47
#